data_5bfe848e31d4325b122c4787788109cf
#
_entry.id   5bfe848e31d4325b122c4787788109cf
#
_cell.length_a   1.000
_cell.length_b   1.000
_cell.length_c   1.000
_cell.angle_alpha   90.00
_cell.angle_beta   90.00
_cell.angle_gamma   90.00
#
_symmetry.space_group_name_H-M   'P 1'
#
loop_
_entity.id
_entity.type
_entity.pdbx_description
1 polymer ?
#
loop_
_entity_poly.entity_id
_entity_poly.type
_entity_poly.pdbx_seq_one_letter_code
_entity_poly.pdbx_strand_id
1 'polypeptide(L)'
;ELRVKCPWDRKQTNESLRPNTIEETYELCDALMRDDKKDICKELGDVLLHVAFYAKIGSETGDFDIKDVCDKLCDKLIFRHPHVFGEVKAETAGQVSENWEQLKLKEKDGNKSVLSGVPAALPSLIKAYRIQDKARNVGFDWEEREQVWDKVKEEIGEFQEEVANMDKDKAEAEFGDVM
;
A
#
# COMPACT_ATOMS: atom_id res chain seq x y z
N GLU A 1 -24.94 14.12 9.67
CA GLU A 1 -26.13 13.67 10.42
C GLU A 1 -25.87 12.39 11.23
N LEU A 2 -25.23 11.35 10.66
CA LEU A 2 -24.98 10.05 11.32
C LEU A 2 -24.23 10.22 12.66
N ARG A 3 -23.12 10.95 12.68
CA ARG A 3 -22.35 11.25 13.91
C ARG A 3 -23.16 11.90 15.04
N VAL A 4 -24.30 12.52 14.70
CA VAL A 4 -25.17 13.20 15.69
C VAL A 4 -26.34 12.30 16.09
N LYS A 5 -26.97 11.64 15.11
CA LYS A 5 -28.27 10.96 15.31
C LYS A 5 -28.12 9.47 15.60
N CYS A 6 -27.11 8.80 15.03
CA CYS A 6 -26.88 7.38 15.24
C CYS A 6 -26.00 7.14 16.48
N PRO A 7 -26.47 6.38 17.50
CA PRO A 7 -25.70 6.11 18.70
C PRO A 7 -24.45 5.29 18.44
N TRP A 8 -24.42 4.46 17.40
CA TRP A 8 -23.25 3.67 17.01
C TRP A 8 -22.19 4.56 16.35
N ASP A 9 -22.59 5.32 15.31
CA ASP A 9 -21.65 6.21 14.61
C ASP A 9 -21.01 7.23 15.54
N ARG A 10 -21.78 7.77 16.49
CA ARG A 10 -21.31 8.76 17.47
C ARG A 10 -20.12 8.28 18.31
N LYS A 11 -20.06 6.98 18.59
CA LYS A 11 -19.03 6.37 19.45
C LYS A 11 -17.77 5.99 18.69
N GLN A 12 -17.82 6.00 17.33
CA GLN A 12 -16.69 5.52 16.55
C GLN A 12 -15.49 6.48 16.64
N THR A 13 -14.31 5.87 16.65
CA THR A 13 -13.00 6.52 16.60
C THR A 13 -12.20 6.00 15.42
N ASN A 14 -11.06 6.61 15.13
CA ASN A 14 -10.15 6.10 14.09
C ASN A 14 -9.73 4.65 14.36
N GLU A 15 -9.46 4.31 15.64
CA GLU A 15 -9.06 2.97 16.04
C GLU A 15 -10.19 1.97 15.87
N SER A 16 -11.43 2.34 16.28
CA SER A 16 -12.56 1.42 16.23
C SER A 16 -13.01 1.11 14.81
N LEU A 17 -12.83 2.05 13.86
CA LEU A 17 -13.19 1.87 12.45
C LEU A 17 -12.10 1.17 11.62
N ARG A 18 -10.88 1.11 12.10
CA ARG A 18 -9.76 0.52 11.34
C ARG A 18 -9.99 -0.93 10.90
N PRO A 19 -10.50 -1.84 11.73
CA PRO A 19 -10.83 -3.19 11.29
C PRO A 19 -11.85 -3.23 10.15
N ASN A 20 -12.92 -2.44 10.25
CA ASN A 20 -13.94 -2.35 9.21
C ASN A 20 -13.37 -1.80 7.90
N THR A 21 -12.49 -0.80 7.95
CA THR A 21 -11.83 -0.28 6.74
C THR A 21 -11.01 -1.35 6.02
N ILE A 22 -10.34 -2.23 6.77
CA ILE A 22 -9.60 -3.37 6.22
C ILE A 22 -10.59 -4.35 5.56
N GLU A 23 -11.69 -4.68 6.24
CA GLU A 23 -12.76 -5.56 5.75
C GLU A 23 -13.32 -5.04 4.43
N GLU A 24 -13.81 -3.80 4.37
CA GLU A 24 -14.36 -3.19 3.14
C GLU A 24 -13.33 -3.15 2.00
N THR A 25 -12.05 -2.95 2.33
CA THR A 25 -10.98 -3.00 1.33
C THR A 25 -10.82 -4.41 0.74
N TYR A 26 -10.93 -5.46 1.55
CA TYR A 26 -10.86 -6.83 1.08
C TYR A 26 -12.14 -7.24 0.32
N GLU A 27 -13.32 -6.78 0.74
CA GLU A 27 -14.57 -7.00 0.01
C GLU A 27 -14.52 -6.37 -1.38
N LEU A 28 -14.00 -5.14 -1.49
CA LEU A 28 -13.73 -4.52 -2.79
C LEU A 28 -12.75 -5.35 -3.63
N CYS A 29 -11.66 -5.86 -3.05
CA CYS A 29 -10.71 -6.71 -3.77
C CYS A 29 -11.37 -7.99 -4.27
N ASP A 30 -12.22 -8.62 -3.48
CA ASP A 30 -12.96 -9.83 -3.86
C ASP A 30 -13.96 -9.55 -5.00
N ALA A 31 -14.70 -8.44 -4.92
CA ALA A 31 -15.58 -8.00 -5.99
C ALA A 31 -14.82 -7.74 -7.32
N LEU A 32 -13.63 -7.14 -7.23
CA LEU A 32 -12.74 -6.91 -8.37
C LEU A 32 -12.25 -8.22 -8.99
N MET A 33 -11.87 -9.22 -8.17
CA MET A 33 -11.42 -10.52 -8.66
C MET A 33 -12.54 -11.28 -9.39
N ARG A 34 -13.79 -11.14 -8.93
CA ARG A 34 -14.97 -11.72 -9.57
C ARG A 34 -15.48 -10.94 -10.78
N ASP A 35 -14.95 -9.74 -11.03
CA ASP A 35 -15.42 -8.79 -12.05
C ASP A 35 -16.91 -8.43 -11.91
N ASP A 36 -17.47 -8.47 -10.69
CA ASP A 36 -18.86 -8.12 -10.42
C ASP A 36 -19.05 -6.61 -10.33
N LYS A 37 -19.53 -6.00 -11.41
CA LYS A 37 -19.68 -4.54 -11.51
C LYS A 37 -20.67 -3.94 -10.50
N LYS A 38 -21.66 -4.71 -10.05
CA LYS A 38 -22.62 -4.24 -9.04
C LYS A 38 -21.97 -4.22 -7.66
N ASP A 39 -21.28 -5.30 -7.33
CA ASP A 39 -20.54 -5.43 -6.09
C ASP A 39 -19.39 -4.41 -6.04
N ILE A 40 -18.61 -4.27 -7.10
CA ILE A 40 -17.56 -3.24 -7.19
C ILE A 40 -18.13 -1.84 -6.87
N CYS A 41 -19.30 -1.50 -7.46
CA CYS A 41 -19.93 -0.22 -7.21
C CYS A 41 -20.36 -0.05 -5.75
N LYS A 42 -20.87 -1.13 -5.13
CA LYS A 42 -21.26 -1.16 -3.71
C LYS A 42 -20.02 -0.95 -2.83
N GLU A 43 -19.02 -1.78 -2.98
CA GLU A 43 -17.84 -1.76 -2.11
C GLU A 43 -17.00 -0.48 -2.26
N LEU A 44 -16.99 0.14 -3.45
CA LEU A 44 -16.44 1.49 -3.62
C LEU A 44 -17.18 2.53 -2.78
N GLY A 45 -18.51 2.38 -2.64
CA GLY A 45 -19.33 3.23 -1.76
C GLY A 45 -18.96 3.06 -0.30
N ASP A 46 -18.72 1.82 0.15
CA ASP A 46 -18.37 1.51 1.53
C ASP A 46 -16.95 1.98 1.87
N VAL A 47 -15.98 1.83 0.98
CA VAL A 47 -14.65 2.45 1.12
C VAL A 47 -14.75 3.99 1.16
N LEU A 48 -15.58 4.59 0.30
CA LEU A 48 -15.79 6.04 0.29
C LEU A 48 -16.45 6.52 1.58
N LEU A 49 -17.39 5.74 2.15
CA LEU A 49 -17.98 6.02 3.46
C LEU A 49 -16.90 6.14 4.54
N HIS A 50 -15.93 5.23 4.57
CA HIS A 50 -14.82 5.28 5.53
C HIS A 50 -13.97 6.55 5.34
N VAL A 51 -13.68 6.95 4.10
CA VAL A 51 -12.97 8.21 3.82
C VAL A 51 -13.74 9.41 4.39
N ALA A 52 -15.04 9.49 4.12
CA ALA A 52 -15.88 10.56 4.64
C ALA A 52 -16.00 10.53 6.17
N PHE A 53 -16.02 9.34 6.77
CA PHE A 53 -16.13 9.16 8.20
C PHE A 53 -14.86 9.65 8.93
N TYR A 54 -13.66 9.23 8.47
CA TYR A 54 -12.39 9.71 9.01
C TYR A 54 -12.23 11.22 8.86
N ALA A 55 -12.60 11.76 7.69
CA ALA A 55 -12.58 13.20 7.48
C ALA A 55 -13.53 13.94 8.44
N LYS A 56 -14.69 13.33 8.73
CA LYS A 56 -15.63 13.88 9.72
C LYS A 56 -15.05 13.83 11.14
N ILE A 57 -14.41 12.73 11.54
CA ILE A 57 -13.75 12.63 12.85
C ILE A 57 -12.64 13.69 12.96
N GLY A 58 -11.77 13.82 11.95
CA GLY A 58 -10.72 14.84 11.93
C GLY A 58 -11.26 16.26 12.03
N SER A 59 -12.44 16.54 11.44
CA SER A 59 -13.08 17.86 11.53
C SER A 59 -13.64 18.17 12.93
N GLU A 60 -13.92 17.17 13.76
CA GLU A 60 -14.41 17.34 15.13
C GLU A 60 -13.32 17.82 16.09
N THR A 61 -12.06 17.52 15.77
CA THR A 61 -10.88 17.99 16.50
C THR A 61 -10.19 19.20 15.87
N GLY A 62 -10.64 19.57 14.65
CA GLY A 62 -10.06 20.69 13.90
C GLY A 62 -8.72 20.34 13.23
N ASP A 63 -8.39 19.06 13.09
CA ASP A 63 -7.13 18.62 12.49
C ASP A 63 -7.17 18.70 10.95
N PHE A 64 -8.25 18.24 10.34
CA PHE A 64 -8.52 18.29 8.89
C PHE A 64 -9.98 17.97 8.59
N ASP A 65 -10.42 18.29 7.39
CA ASP A 65 -11.73 17.93 6.88
C ASP A 65 -11.66 17.26 5.50
N ILE A 66 -12.82 16.97 4.91
CA ILE A 66 -12.89 16.33 3.58
C ILE A 66 -12.28 17.19 2.48
N LYS A 67 -12.35 18.52 2.61
CA LYS A 67 -11.72 19.44 1.66
C LYS A 67 -10.20 19.29 1.70
N ASP A 68 -9.61 19.26 2.89
CA ASP A 68 -8.17 19.06 3.06
C ASP A 68 -7.71 17.73 2.47
N VAL A 69 -8.50 16.66 2.65
CA VAL A 69 -8.21 15.34 2.04
C VAL A 69 -8.21 15.43 0.52
N CYS A 70 -9.23 16.09 -0.07
CA CYS A 70 -9.32 16.26 -1.52
C CYS A 70 -8.20 17.16 -2.06
N ASP A 71 -7.92 18.28 -1.42
CA ASP A 71 -6.87 19.22 -1.85
C ASP A 71 -5.50 18.53 -1.83
N LYS A 72 -5.14 17.85 -0.75
CA LYS A 72 -3.88 17.09 -0.65
C LYS A 72 -3.78 15.98 -1.70
N LEU A 73 -4.89 15.32 -2.02
CA LEU A 73 -4.92 14.32 -3.08
C LEU A 73 -4.66 14.98 -4.45
N CYS A 74 -5.33 16.09 -4.75
CA CYS A 74 -5.16 16.83 -6.00
C CYS A 74 -3.73 17.35 -6.16
N ASP A 75 -3.18 18.00 -5.14
CA ASP A 75 -1.81 18.51 -5.15
C ASP A 75 -0.80 17.39 -5.41
N LYS A 76 -0.96 16.27 -4.72
CA LYS A 76 -0.14 15.07 -4.92
C LYS A 76 -0.23 14.54 -6.35
N LEU A 77 -1.42 14.44 -6.92
CA LEU A 77 -1.61 13.95 -8.29
C LEU A 77 -1.02 14.89 -9.33
N ILE A 78 -1.22 16.20 -9.17
CA ILE A 78 -0.63 17.21 -10.05
C ILE A 78 0.90 17.15 -10.00
N PHE A 79 1.47 17.09 -8.80
CA PHE A 79 2.92 17.01 -8.62
C PHE A 79 3.52 15.74 -9.23
N ARG A 80 2.85 14.59 -9.08
CA ARG A 80 3.34 13.28 -9.55
C ARG A 80 3.09 13.00 -11.03
N HIS A 81 2.30 13.83 -11.71
CA HIS A 81 2.01 13.69 -13.14
C HIS A 81 2.47 14.92 -13.96
N PRO A 82 3.77 15.30 -13.90
CA PRO A 82 4.26 16.44 -14.66
C PRO A 82 4.19 16.23 -16.18
N HIS A 83 3.98 15.00 -16.63
CA HIS A 83 3.72 14.64 -18.02
C HIS A 83 2.27 14.90 -18.46
N VAL A 84 1.35 15.15 -17.51
CA VAL A 84 -0.06 15.49 -17.76
C VAL A 84 -0.32 16.97 -17.48
N PHE A 85 0.21 17.48 -16.36
CA PHE A 85 -0.07 18.83 -15.86
C PHE A 85 1.10 19.82 -16.04
N GLY A 86 2.23 19.37 -16.59
CA GLY A 86 3.43 20.17 -16.82
C GLY A 86 4.02 19.93 -18.22
N GLU A 87 5.32 20.20 -18.37
CA GLU A 87 6.02 20.15 -19.65
C GLU A 87 6.89 18.87 -19.84
N VAL A 88 6.95 18.00 -18.85
CA VAL A 88 7.73 16.75 -18.92
C VAL A 88 7.05 15.79 -19.90
N LYS A 89 7.83 15.18 -20.79
CA LYS A 89 7.30 14.14 -21.68
C LYS A 89 7.58 12.75 -21.09
N ALA A 90 6.58 11.90 -21.07
CA ALA A 90 6.70 10.48 -20.79
C ALA A 90 5.81 9.73 -21.79
N GLU A 91 6.41 8.89 -22.62
CA GLU A 91 5.72 8.21 -23.73
C GLU A 91 5.36 6.77 -23.40
N THR A 92 5.93 6.22 -22.32
CA THR A 92 5.69 4.84 -21.90
C THR A 92 5.31 4.75 -20.42
N ALA A 93 4.54 3.72 -20.06
CA ALA A 93 4.19 3.44 -18.66
C ALA A 93 5.42 3.19 -17.78
N GLY A 94 6.49 2.60 -18.33
CA GLY A 94 7.77 2.40 -17.63
C GLY A 94 8.40 3.72 -17.20
N GLN A 95 8.53 4.67 -18.12
CA GLN A 95 9.04 6.02 -17.83
C GLN A 95 8.21 6.75 -16.79
N VAL A 96 6.88 6.59 -16.83
CA VAL A 96 5.99 7.17 -15.81
C VAL A 96 6.28 6.52 -14.44
N SER A 97 6.46 5.21 -14.38
CA SER A 97 6.71 4.48 -13.12
C SER A 97 8.06 4.88 -12.48
N GLU A 98 9.13 4.95 -13.26
CA GLU A 98 10.46 5.42 -12.83
C GLU A 98 10.39 6.86 -12.30
N ASN A 99 9.80 7.76 -13.07
CA ASN A 99 9.61 9.17 -12.68
C ASN A 99 8.79 9.27 -11.37
N TRP A 100 7.79 8.43 -11.21
CA TRP A 100 6.93 8.42 -10.02
C TRP A 100 7.69 8.12 -8.73
N GLU A 101 8.56 7.11 -8.73
CA GLU A 101 9.37 6.80 -7.53
C GLU A 101 10.38 7.93 -7.24
N GLN A 102 10.99 8.52 -8.29
CA GLN A 102 11.87 9.68 -8.14
C GLN A 102 11.13 10.90 -7.56
N LEU A 103 9.91 11.16 -8.02
CA LEU A 103 9.09 12.27 -7.52
C LEU A 103 8.64 12.07 -6.08
N LYS A 104 8.32 10.84 -5.67
CA LYS A 104 7.99 10.53 -4.27
C LYS A 104 9.13 10.85 -3.31
N LEU A 105 10.38 10.70 -3.73
CA LEU A 105 11.55 11.06 -2.90
C LEU A 105 11.76 12.58 -2.81
N LYS A 106 11.24 13.34 -3.76
CA LYS A 106 11.36 14.82 -3.81
C LYS A 106 10.21 15.55 -3.13
N GLU A 107 9.15 14.86 -2.76
CA GLU A 107 8.05 15.48 -2.01
C GLU A 107 8.54 16.01 -0.67
N LYS A 108 8.05 17.16 -0.25
CA LYS A 108 8.44 17.84 0.99
C LYS A 108 8.23 16.95 2.23
N ASP A 109 7.13 16.17 2.22
CA ASP A 109 6.80 15.17 3.24
C ASP A 109 6.91 13.74 2.70
N GLY A 110 7.76 13.55 1.67
CA GLY A 110 7.91 12.31 0.94
C GLY A 110 8.72 11.25 1.70
N ASN A 111 8.83 10.09 1.07
CA ASN A 111 9.57 8.97 1.62
C ASN A 111 11.06 9.28 1.73
N LYS A 112 11.68 8.98 2.87
CA LYS A 112 13.13 9.16 3.09
C LYS A 112 13.97 8.18 2.24
N SER A 113 13.38 7.06 1.85
CA SER A 113 13.96 6.06 0.96
C SER A 113 12.87 5.37 0.15
N VAL A 114 13.25 4.62 -0.88
CA VAL A 114 12.32 3.87 -1.74
C VAL A 114 11.41 2.96 -0.91
N LEU A 115 11.96 2.26 0.06
CA LEU A 115 11.24 1.28 0.87
C LEU A 115 10.46 1.90 2.04
N SER A 116 10.81 3.10 2.50
CA SER A 116 10.14 3.74 3.65
C SER A 116 8.65 4.01 3.44
N GLY A 117 8.18 3.98 2.20
CA GLY A 117 6.75 4.13 1.87
C GLY A 117 5.96 2.82 1.86
N VAL A 118 6.54 1.69 2.32
CA VAL A 118 5.82 0.42 2.47
C VAL A 118 5.21 0.38 3.87
N PRO A 119 3.86 0.33 4.01
CA PRO A 119 3.23 0.31 5.32
C PRO A 119 3.65 -0.89 6.16
N ALA A 120 4.01 -0.66 7.43
CA ALA A 120 4.43 -1.72 8.35
C ALA A 120 3.31 -2.75 8.62
N ALA A 121 2.05 -2.29 8.58
CA ALA A 121 0.87 -3.09 8.90
C ALA A 121 0.34 -3.96 7.73
N LEU A 122 1.00 -3.95 6.57
CA LEU A 122 0.60 -4.83 5.47
C LEU A 122 0.78 -6.30 5.86
N PRO A 123 -0.12 -7.20 5.42
CA PRO A 123 0.12 -8.64 5.49
C PRO A 123 1.47 -9.00 4.85
N SER A 124 2.20 -9.95 5.45
CA SER A 124 3.60 -10.22 5.11
C SER A 124 3.86 -10.47 3.62
N LEU A 125 3.05 -11.30 2.97
CA LEU A 125 3.21 -11.58 1.54
C LEU A 125 2.93 -10.36 0.65
N ILE A 126 1.91 -9.56 0.99
CA ILE A 126 1.62 -8.31 0.27
C ILE A 126 2.76 -7.32 0.48
N LYS A 127 3.32 -7.28 1.68
CA LYS A 127 4.46 -6.42 2.02
C LYS A 127 5.70 -6.83 1.23
N ALA A 128 6.03 -8.12 1.18
CA ALA A 128 7.13 -8.64 0.39
C ALA A 128 6.97 -8.30 -1.09
N TYR A 129 5.81 -8.57 -1.67
CA TYR A 129 5.49 -8.18 -3.04
C TYR A 129 5.71 -6.69 -3.30
N ARG A 130 5.25 -5.82 -2.39
CA ARG A 130 5.41 -4.36 -2.51
C ARG A 130 6.86 -3.91 -2.38
N ILE A 131 7.67 -4.58 -1.56
CA ILE A 131 9.10 -4.31 -1.43
C ILE A 131 9.80 -4.65 -2.75
N GLN A 132 9.56 -5.83 -3.29
CA GLN A 132 10.13 -6.27 -4.56
C GLN A 132 9.72 -5.36 -5.73
N ASP A 133 8.43 -5.03 -5.84
CA ASP A 133 7.92 -4.11 -6.85
C ASP A 133 8.62 -2.75 -6.80
N LYS A 134 8.82 -2.19 -5.61
CA LYS A 134 9.54 -0.93 -5.43
C LYS A 134 11.03 -1.03 -5.77
N ALA A 135 11.68 -2.13 -5.40
CA ALA A 135 13.08 -2.38 -5.71
C ALA A 135 13.28 -2.48 -7.22
N ARG A 136 12.40 -3.21 -7.91
CA ARG A 136 12.39 -3.33 -9.38
C ARG A 136 12.26 -1.97 -10.07
N ASN A 137 11.35 -1.13 -9.60
CA ASN A 137 11.11 0.20 -10.18
C ASN A 137 12.30 1.17 -10.06
N VAL A 138 13.32 0.83 -9.31
CA VAL A 138 14.58 1.59 -9.21
C VAL A 138 15.79 0.82 -9.78
N GLY A 139 15.51 -0.21 -10.56
CA GLY A 139 16.54 -0.98 -11.28
C GLY A 139 17.17 -2.11 -10.47
N PHE A 140 16.61 -2.46 -9.30
CA PHE A 140 17.07 -3.59 -8.52
C PHE A 140 16.16 -4.80 -8.79
N ASP A 141 16.45 -5.52 -9.88
CA ASP A 141 15.72 -6.72 -10.31
C ASP A 141 16.71 -7.77 -10.82
N TRP A 142 16.23 -9.00 -10.92
CA TRP A 142 16.99 -10.09 -11.50
C TRP A 142 17.00 -9.95 -13.04
N GLU A 143 18.18 -10.17 -13.64
CA GLU A 143 18.32 -10.11 -15.11
C GLU A 143 17.75 -11.38 -15.76
N GLU A 144 17.95 -12.54 -15.11
CA GLU A 144 17.54 -13.84 -15.63
C GLU A 144 16.72 -14.61 -14.59
N ARG A 145 15.71 -15.36 -15.07
CA ARG A 145 14.81 -16.14 -14.24
C ARG A 145 15.52 -17.23 -13.44
N GLU A 146 16.58 -17.77 -14.01
CA GLU A 146 17.42 -18.82 -13.40
C GLU A 146 18.07 -18.34 -12.11
N GLN A 147 18.47 -17.08 -12.03
CA GLN A 147 19.04 -16.47 -10.81
C GLN A 147 18.07 -16.51 -9.64
N VAL A 148 16.78 -16.32 -9.90
CA VAL A 148 15.73 -16.44 -8.87
C VAL A 148 15.66 -17.87 -8.33
N TRP A 149 15.69 -18.87 -9.23
CA TRP A 149 15.68 -20.27 -8.82
C TRP A 149 16.93 -20.70 -8.04
N ASP A 150 18.06 -20.14 -8.38
CA ASP A 150 19.30 -20.42 -7.64
C ASP A 150 19.24 -19.81 -6.25
N LYS A 151 18.70 -18.59 -6.10
CA LYS A 151 18.48 -17.98 -4.78
C LYS A 151 17.48 -18.77 -3.95
N VAL A 152 16.36 -19.23 -4.53
CA VAL A 152 15.39 -20.09 -3.82
C VAL A 152 16.05 -21.38 -3.29
N LYS A 153 16.93 -22.00 -4.07
CA LYS A 153 17.67 -23.22 -3.61
C LYS A 153 18.64 -22.89 -2.47
N GLU A 154 19.31 -21.75 -2.55
CA GLU A 154 20.21 -21.25 -1.49
C GLU A 154 19.44 -21.06 -0.18
N GLU A 155 18.35 -20.29 -0.19
CA GLU A 155 17.54 -20.03 1.00
C GLU A 155 16.92 -21.31 1.60
N ILE A 156 16.49 -22.26 0.76
CA ILE A 156 16.02 -23.56 1.24
C ILE A 156 17.15 -24.32 1.93
N GLY A 157 18.38 -24.24 1.39
CA GLY A 157 19.55 -24.87 1.98
C GLY A 157 19.90 -24.28 3.35
N GLU A 158 19.92 -22.96 3.47
CA GLU A 158 20.18 -22.23 4.71
C GLU A 158 19.11 -22.54 5.78
N PHE A 159 17.84 -22.55 5.39
CA PHE A 159 16.75 -22.98 6.27
C PHE A 159 16.96 -24.42 6.79
N GLN A 160 17.31 -25.36 5.91
CA GLN A 160 17.55 -26.77 6.30
C GLN A 160 18.72 -26.89 7.27
N GLU A 161 19.79 -26.11 7.08
CA GLU A 161 20.93 -26.09 7.96
C GLU A 161 20.57 -25.58 9.36
N GLU A 162 19.83 -24.46 9.46
CA GLU A 162 19.44 -23.92 10.75
C GLU A 162 18.40 -24.79 11.48
N VAL A 163 17.55 -25.49 10.74
CA VAL A 163 16.68 -26.54 11.32
C VAL A 163 17.51 -27.70 11.90
N ALA A 164 18.56 -28.13 11.19
CA ALA A 164 19.46 -29.20 11.68
C ALA A 164 20.27 -28.75 12.91
N ASN A 165 20.63 -27.48 12.98
CA ASN A 165 21.33 -26.86 14.12
C ASN A 165 20.41 -26.61 15.32
N MET A 166 19.09 -26.81 15.18
CA MET A 166 18.06 -26.52 16.19
C MET A 166 18.01 -25.03 16.61
N ASP A 167 18.47 -24.11 15.77
CA ASP A 167 18.36 -22.67 15.98
C ASP A 167 17.01 -22.16 15.43
N LYS A 168 16.02 -22.06 16.31
CA LYS A 168 14.65 -21.69 15.92
C LYS A 168 14.55 -20.27 15.38
N ASP A 169 15.30 -19.34 15.97
CA ASP A 169 15.20 -17.92 15.62
C ASP A 169 15.79 -17.69 14.22
N LYS A 170 16.92 -18.35 13.91
CA LYS A 170 17.51 -18.31 12.59
C LYS A 170 16.67 -19.09 11.56
N ALA A 171 16.21 -20.29 11.91
CA ALA A 171 15.33 -21.04 11.01
C ALA A 171 14.04 -20.28 10.66
N GLU A 172 13.48 -19.49 11.59
CA GLU A 172 12.34 -18.61 11.31
C GLU A 172 12.73 -17.47 10.34
N ALA A 173 13.92 -16.89 10.49
CA ALA A 173 14.43 -15.87 9.58
C ALA A 173 14.62 -16.43 8.16
N GLU A 174 15.35 -17.54 8.02
CA GLU A 174 15.60 -18.20 6.72
C GLU A 174 14.30 -18.66 6.04
N PHE A 175 13.33 -19.16 6.83
CA PHE A 175 12.00 -19.46 6.28
C PHE A 175 11.31 -18.22 5.73
N GLY A 176 11.50 -17.07 6.37
CA GLY A 176 11.03 -15.78 5.87
C GLY A 176 11.64 -15.41 4.52
N ASP A 177 12.90 -15.74 4.30
CA ASP A 177 13.63 -15.45 3.05
C ASP A 177 13.23 -16.40 1.90
N VAL A 178 12.87 -17.66 2.24
CA VAL A 178 12.29 -18.61 1.27
C VAL A 178 10.92 -18.11 0.75
N MET A 179 10.10 -17.43 1.58
CA MET A 179 8.73 -17.01 1.27
C MET A 179 8.67 -15.73 0.44
#